data_f26659ee375a6009ea02633bc376fc1e
#
_entry.id   f26659ee375a6009ea02633bc376fc1e
#
_cell.length_a   1.000
_cell.length_b   1.000
_cell.length_c   1.000
_cell.angle_alpha   90.00
_cell.angle_beta   90.00
_cell.angle_gamma   90.00
#
_symmetry.space_group_name_H-M   'P 1'
#
loop_
_entity.id
_entity.type
_entity.pdbx_description
1 polymer ?
#
loop_
_entity_poly.entity_id
_entity_poly.type
_entity_poly.pdbx_seq_one_letter_code
_entity_poly.pdbx_strand_id
1 'polypeptide(L)'
;MRIAGILTAVLAVALAAGCSKEKPDARGAGGSEPPAYGDAIVEGSIGDVSGFLTAVTSDSASHSAANYVFNGLVRYDKTLKLEGELAESWEVSPDGKKITFRLRKGVSWHDGKPFTSDDVMFTYRRMIDPNTPTAYAEDFKQVTRAANPDPYTFVVEYEKPFAPALASWGMHVLPKHLLAGYPDISRSPLNKKPVGTGPFRFLEWKTGEKTAFEANHDYFEGRPFLSRVITRVIPDTATMFLELKSGGVDMMGLTPLQYTRQTDTAEFTKSFNKYRYLSFGYTYLGFRLSHPLFSDRRVRQAFAHAIHKKEIIAGVLFGLGQEATGPYKPGTWVYNPDVKRYPFDPDRAKELLAGAGWKDSDGDGTLDKEGRKFVFTVLTNAGNESRAKTAAIIQQNLAAVGVKMEIRTLEWAAFINEFVDKRKFDAVILGWNITQDPDQYDIWSSKKTGPKELNFVGFQNAEVDRLLEEGRRTFDLEKRRTAYFRIQEILAEEQPYVFLYYPDSLPVVHHRVHGIEPAPAGISYNFIRWYVPAGQQRYTTFQK
;
A
#
# COMPACT_ATOMS: atom_id res chain seq x y z
N MET A 1 -34.12 -52.37 -59.31
CA MET A 1 -35.54 -52.74 -58.88
C MET A 1 -35.94 -51.60 -58.00
N ARG A 2 -36.75 -50.68 -58.51
CA ARG A 2 -38.20 -50.51 -58.21
C ARG A 2 -38.45 -50.34 -56.72
N ILE A 3 -39.10 -49.34 -56.15
CA ILE A 3 -40.18 -48.43 -56.54
C ILE A 3 -40.51 -47.52 -55.34
N ALA A 4 -40.89 -46.34 -55.55
CA ALA A 4 -41.99 -45.45 -55.26
C ALA A 4 -41.93 -44.83 -53.87
N GLY A 5 -41.97 -43.58 -53.63
CA GLY A 5 -42.90 -42.52 -54.12
C GLY A 5 -44.19 -42.49 -53.31
N ILE A 6 -44.28 -41.66 -52.23
CA ILE A 6 -45.55 -41.19 -51.70
C ILE A 6 -45.40 -39.71 -51.29
N LEU A 7 -46.08 -38.85 -52.02
CA LEU A 7 -46.42 -37.48 -51.64
C LEU A 7 -47.47 -37.50 -50.53
N THR A 8 -47.25 -36.75 -49.46
CA THR A 8 -48.34 -36.41 -48.54
C THR A 8 -48.37 -34.91 -48.31
N ALA A 9 -49.41 -34.29 -48.76
CA ALA A 9 -49.74 -32.89 -48.58
C ALA A 9 -49.93 -32.56 -47.08
N VAL A 10 -49.32 -31.53 -46.59
CA VAL A 10 -49.59 -30.99 -45.26
C VAL A 10 -50.36 -29.70 -45.39
N LEU A 11 -51.54 -29.74 -44.83
CA LEU A 11 -52.53 -28.64 -44.71
C LEU A 11 -52.00 -27.57 -43.73
N ALA A 12 -51.86 -26.33 -44.19
CA ALA A 12 -51.48 -25.22 -43.33
C ALA A 12 -52.70 -24.75 -42.57
N VAL A 13 -52.72 -24.96 -41.25
CA VAL A 13 -53.66 -24.29 -40.31
C VAL A 13 -52.97 -23.04 -39.75
N ALA A 14 -53.43 -21.88 -40.17
CA ALA A 14 -53.02 -20.60 -39.60
C ALA A 14 -53.73 -20.43 -38.25
N LEU A 15 -52.97 -20.59 -37.15
CA LEU A 15 -53.38 -20.14 -35.81
C LEU A 15 -52.81 -18.74 -35.59
N ALA A 16 -53.70 -17.76 -35.60
CA ALA A 16 -53.44 -16.39 -35.18
C ALA A 16 -53.20 -16.37 -33.66
N ALA A 17 -51.90 -16.44 -33.23
CA ALA A 17 -51.52 -16.14 -31.87
C ALA A 17 -51.22 -14.65 -31.76
N GLY A 18 -52.07 -13.93 -31.02
CA GLY A 18 -51.88 -12.53 -30.69
C GLY A 18 -50.59 -12.33 -29.87
N CYS A 19 -49.58 -11.73 -30.47
CA CYS A 19 -48.45 -11.21 -29.74
C CYS A 19 -48.89 -9.98 -28.95
N SER A 20 -49.22 -10.15 -27.68
CA SER A 20 -49.13 -9.07 -26.72
C SER A 20 -47.67 -8.67 -26.63
N LYS A 21 -47.29 -7.52 -27.17
CA LYS A 21 -46.02 -6.85 -26.90
C LYS A 21 -46.00 -6.50 -25.41
N GLU A 22 -45.45 -7.38 -24.59
CA GLU A 22 -44.88 -6.97 -23.30
C GLU A 22 -43.83 -5.89 -23.58
N LYS A 23 -44.14 -4.67 -23.19
CA LYS A 23 -43.15 -3.60 -23.08
C LYS A 23 -42.10 -4.11 -22.10
N PRO A 24 -40.77 -4.06 -22.43
CA PRO A 24 -39.75 -4.32 -21.43
C PRO A 24 -39.96 -3.33 -20.29
N ASP A 25 -40.08 -3.87 -19.09
CA ASP A 25 -40.11 -3.10 -17.86
C ASP A 25 -38.88 -2.20 -17.80
N ALA A 26 -39.04 -0.93 -18.05
CA ALA A 26 -38.02 0.10 -17.94
C ALA A 26 -37.78 0.43 -16.45
N ARG A 27 -37.44 -0.59 -15.66
CA ARG A 27 -36.91 -0.45 -14.31
C ARG A 27 -35.48 -1.00 -14.29
N GLY A 28 -34.51 -0.09 -14.51
CA GLY A 28 -33.12 -0.46 -14.28
C GLY A 28 -32.08 0.18 -15.19
N ALA A 29 -32.30 1.39 -15.64
CA ALA A 29 -31.19 2.26 -16.03
C ALA A 29 -31.47 3.62 -15.38
N GLY A 30 -31.09 3.73 -14.11
CA GLY A 30 -30.88 5.05 -13.50
C GLY A 30 -29.81 5.72 -14.33
N GLY A 31 -30.21 6.62 -15.25
CA GLY A 31 -29.29 7.42 -16.03
C GLY A 31 -28.36 8.14 -15.06
N SER A 32 -27.07 7.79 -15.06
CA SER A 32 -26.09 8.54 -14.29
C SER A 32 -26.13 9.98 -14.78
N GLU A 33 -26.39 10.92 -13.88
CA GLU A 33 -26.27 12.34 -14.21
C GLU A 33 -24.87 12.57 -14.82
N PRO A 34 -24.75 13.42 -15.84
CA PRO A 34 -23.49 13.63 -16.54
C PRO A 34 -22.42 14.16 -15.58
N PRO A 35 -21.13 13.85 -15.85
CA PRO A 35 -20.02 14.41 -15.09
C PRO A 35 -20.06 15.93 -15.03
N ALA A 36 -19.90 16.48 -13.83
CA ALA A 36 -19.87 17.91 -13.60
C ALA A 36 -18.57 18.29 -12.86
N TYR A 37 -18.03 19.44 -13.21
CA TYR A 37 -16.91 20.03 -12.46
C TYR A 37 -17.41 20.71 -11.20
N GLY A 38 -16.67 20.61 -10.14
CA GLY A 38 -17.00 21.27 -8.88
C GLY A 38 -16.91 20.36 -7.68
N ASP A 39 -17.39 20.88 -6.56
CA ASP A 39 -17.47 20.18 -5.28
C ASP A 39 -16.10 19.74 -4.68
N ALA A 40 -16.16 19.13 -3.52
CA ALA A 40 -15.04 18.52 -2.84
C ALA A 40 -15.36 17.10 -2.40
N ILE A 41 -14.33 16.27 -2.26
CA ILE A 41 -14.40 15.04 -1.49
C ILE A 41 -13.68 15.25 -0.16
N VAL A 42 -14.29 14.80 0.92
CA VAL A 42 -13.70 14.80 2.26
C VAL A 42 -13.38 13.37 2.67
N GLU A 43 -12.10 13.08 2.84
CA GLU A 43 -11.60 11.76 3.26
C GLU A 43 -11.27 11.76 4.75
N GLY A 44 -11.53 10.65 5.44
CA GLY A 44 -11.07 10.43 6.81
C GLY A 44 -9.77 9.63 6.84
N SER A 45 -8.79 10.07 7.63
CA SER A 45 -7.53 9.37 7.90
C SER A 45 -7.28 9.26 9.40
N ILE A 46 -6.77 8.11 9.86
CA ILE A 46 -6.39 7.92 11.28
C ILE A 46 -5.02 8.51 11.61
N GLY A 47 -4.21 8.83 10.61
CA GLY A 47 -2.86 9.39 10.77
C GLY A 47 -2.65 10.61 9.91
N ASP A 48 -1.83 11.53 10.41
CA ASP A 48 -1.37 12.70 9.68
C ASP A 48 -0.15 12.36 8.79
N VAL A 49 0.14 13.19 7.81
CA VAL A 49 1.36 13.08 7.01
C VAL A 49 2.59 13.46 7.85
N SER A 50 3.73 12.85 7.57
CA SER A 50 5.03 13.26 8.14
C SER A 50 5.76 14.28 7.23
N GLY A 51 5.33 14.41 6.00
CA GLY A 51 5.83 15.28 4.95
C GLY A 51 5.32 14.88 3.58
N PHE A 52 5.65 15.65 2.55
CA PHE A 52 5.16 15.41 1.18
C PHE A 52 6.25 14.94 0.22
N LEU A 53 7.53 15.09 0.53
CA LEU A 53 8.60 14.62 -0.35
C LEU A 53 8.84 13.12 -0.13
N THR A 54 8.27 12.28 -0.98
CA THR A 54 8.35 10.82 -0.89
C THR A 54 9.78 10.29 -0.99
N ALA A 55 10.70 11.06 -1.53
CA ALA A 55 12.13 10.75 -1.50
C ALA A 55 12.69 10.64 -0.06
N VAL A 56 12.07 11.30 0.94
CA VAL A 56 12.57 11.36 2.32
C VAL A 56 11.53 10.97 3.38
N THR A 57 10.36 10.48 2.96
CA THR A 57 9.31 9.92 3.83
C THR A 57 9.07 8.46 3.47
N SER A 58 8.66 7.64 4.45
CA SER A 58 8.42 6.20 4.25
C SER A 58 7.02 5.73 4.70
N ASP A 59 6.20 6.64 5.21
CA ASP A 59 4.87 6.31 5.72
C ASP A 59 3.77 6.42 4.66
N SER A 60 2.73 5.60 4.80
CA SER A 60 1.65 5.48 3.82
C SER A 60 0.77 6.73 3.72
N ALA A 61 0.57 7.49 4.82
CA ALA A 61 -0.24 8.71 4.81
C ALA A 61 0.42 9.79 3.95
N SER A 62 1.74 9.98 4.13
CA SER A 62 2.56 10.89 3.33
C SER A 62 2.56 10.53 1.84
N HIS A 63 2.79 9.24 1.50
CA HIS A 63 2.79 8.79 0.12
C HIS A 63 1.42 8.94 -0.55
N SER A 64 0.33 8.59 0.15
CA SER A 64 -1.03 8.78 -0.38
C SER A 64 -1.35 10.24 -0.67
N ALA A 65 -1.00 11.15 0.23
CA ALA A 65 -1.21 12.58 0.03
C ALA A 65 -0.32 13.15 -1.09
N ALA A 66 0.93 12.68 -1.21
CA ALA A 66 1.86 13.10 -2.25
C ALA A 66 1.40 12.70 -3.66
N ASN A 67 0.68 11.58 -3.83
CA ASN A 67 0.11 11.15 -5.11
C ASN A 67 -0.90 12.16 -5.70
N TYR A 68 -1.49 13.03 -4.89
CA TYR A 68 -2.31 14.13 -5.42
C TYR A 68 -1.46 15.24 -6.05
N VAL A 69 -0.23 15.40 -5.60
CA VAL A 69 0.61 16.57 -5.92
C VAL A 69 1.69 16.25 -6.94
N PHE A 70 2.24 15.04 -6.91
CA PHE A 70 3.39 14.66 -7.71
C PHE A 70 3.07 13.52 -8.67
N ASN A 71 3.91 13.39 -9.70
CA ASN A 71 3.91 12.27 -10.64
C ASN A 71 5.31 11.65 -10.76
N GLY A 72 5.36 10.38 -11.15
CA GLY A 72 6.56 9.69 -11.61
C GLY A 72 6.70 9.69 -13.13
N LEU A 73 7.72 9.04 -13.66
CA LEU A 73 7.82 8.82 -15.11
C LEU A 73 6.81 7.78 -15.58
N VAL A 74 6.56 6.77 -14.77
CA VAL A 74 5.63 5.67 -15.03
C VAL A 74 4.75 5.44 -13.80
N ARG A 75 3.60 4.80 -14.01
CA ARG A 75 2.69 4.35 -12.95
C ARG A 75 2.08 3.00 -13.30
N TYR A 76 1.34 2.39 -12.40
CA TYR A 76 0.57 1.18 -12.68
C TYR A 76 -0.86 1.52 -13.12
N ASP A 77 -1.32 0.88 -14.20
CA ASP A 77 -2.70 0.95 -14.67
C ASP A 77 -3.66 0.13 -13.79
N LYS A 78 -4.96 0.14 -14.12
CA LYS A 78 -5.98 -0.63 -13.40
C LYS A 78 -5.76 -2.14 -13.37
N THR A 79 -4.96 -2.68 -14.29
CA THR A 79 -4.62 -4.11 -14.41
C THR A 79 -3.26 -4.45 -13.78
N LEU A 80 -2.64 -3.48 -13.11
CA LEU A 80 -1.31 -3.58 -12.48
C LEU A 80 -0.16 -3.74 -13.50
N LYS A 81 -0.33 -3.21 -14.70
CA LYS A 81 0.73 -3.08 -15.70
C LYS A 81 1.28 -1.67 -15.69
N LEU A 82 2.58 -1.54 -15.95
CA LEU A 82 3.21 -0.22 -16.07
C LEU A 82 2.70 0.51 -17.31
N GLU A 83 2.33 1.76 -17.13
CA GLU A 83 1.99 2.73 -18.17
C GLU A 83 2.77 4.02 -17.99
N GLY A 84 2.83 4.84 -19.05
CA GLY A 84 3.51 6.14 -18.98
C GLY A 84 2.72 7.16 -18.17
N GLU A 85 3.43 7.98 -17.39
CA GLU A 85 2.87 9.11 -16.67
C GLU A 85 3.54 10.42 -17.14
N LEU A 86 4.61 10.91 -16.54
CA LEU A 86 5.41 12.03 -17.09
C LEU A 86 6.22 11.60 -18.33
N ALA A 87 6.57 10.32 -18.46
CA ALA A 87 7.05 9.78 -19.73
C ALA A 87 5.84 9.37 -20.58
N GLU A 88 5.79 9.87 -21.83
CA GLU A 88 4.80 9.45 -22.81
C GLU A 88 5.04 8.01 -23.27
N SER A 89 6.31 7.62 -23.34
CA SER A 89 6.76 6.30 -23.74
C SER A 89 8.20 6.03 -23.28
N TRP A 90 8.60 4.78 -23.37
CA TRP A 90 9.99 4.38 -23.15
C TRP A 90 10.40 3.24 -24.07
N GLU A 91 11.70 3.10 -24.23
CA GLU A 91 12.33 2.02 -24.98
C GLU A 91 13.39 1.35 -24.10
N VAL A 92 13.36 0.03 -24.03
CA VAL A 92 14.39 -0.78 -23.36
C VAL A 92 15.26 -1.43 -24.43
N SER A 93 16.58 -1.28 -24.33
CA SER A 93 17.51 -1.92 -25.26
C SER A 93 17.40 -3.46 -25.22
N PRO A 94 17.70 -4.17 -26.32
CA PRO A 94 17.57 -5.62 -26.38
C PRO A 94 18.36 -6.39 -25.31
N ASP A 95 19.47 -5.83 -24.84
CA ASP A 95 20.28 -6.40 -23.74
C ASP A 95 19.75 -6.04 -22.34
N GLY A 96 18.66 -5.28 -22.27
CA GLY A 96 18.03 -4.87 -21.01
C GLY A 96 18.83 -3.89 -20.15
N LYS A 97 19.89 -3.27 -20.71
CA LYS A 97 20.81 -2.42 -19.93
C LYS A 97 20.60 -0.93 -20.09
N LYS A 98 19.77 -0.51 -21.05
CA LYS A 98 19.51 0.89 -21.32
C LYS A 98 18.02 1.15 -21.40
N ILE A 99 17.55 2.20 -20.74
CA ILE A 99 16.18 2.69 -20.88
C ILE A 99 16.23 4.13 -21.38
N THR A 100 15.45 4.40 -22.41
CA THR A 100 15.27 5.76 -22.96
C THR A 100 13.82 6.18 -22.72
N PHE A 101 13.59 7.17 -21.88
CA PHE A 101 12.28 7.76 -21.64
C PHE A 101 12.05 8.95 -22.57
N ARG A 102 10.88 9.01 -23.21
CA ARG A 102 10.37 10.17 -23.95
C ARG A 102 9.38 10.90 -23.06
N LEU A 103 9.73 12.11 -22.63
CA LEU A 103 8.93 12.87 -21.69
C LEU A 103 7.81 13.63 -22.41
N ARG A 104 6.68 13.78 -21.72
CA ARG A 104 5.56 14.60 -22.22
C ARG A 104 5.97 16.05 -22.37
N LYS A 105 5.58 16.66 -23.48
CA LYS A 105 5.75 18.08 -23.71
C LYS A 105 4.58 18.85 -23.13
N GLY A 106 4.81 20.12 -22.72
CA GLY A 106 3.76 21.00 -22.24
C GLY A 106 3.32 20.74 -20.79
N VAL A 107 3.98 19.84 -20.07
CA VAL A 107 3.74 19.66 -18.62
C VAL A 107 4.37 20.81 -17.86
N SER A 108 3.62 21.37 -16.91
CA SER A 108 4.08 22.45 -16.03
C SER A 108 3.99 22.04 -14.56
N TRP A 109 4.93 22.53 -13.77
CA TRP A 109 4.83 22.53 -12.32
C TRP A 109 3.67 23.41 -11.88
N HIS A 110 3.16 23.20 -10.66
CA HIS A 110 2.03 23.97 -10.11
C HIS A 110 2.30 25.49 -10.03
N ASP A 111 3.55 25.91 -10.05
CA ASP A 111 3.98 27.32 -10.08
C ASP A 111 4.18 27.86 -11.51
N GLY A 112 3.80 27.09 -12.54
CA GLY A 112 3.84 27.48 -13.94
C GLY A 112 5.20 27.29 -14.62
N LYS A 113 6.23 26.77 -13.93
CA LYS A 113 7.51 26.44 -14.57
C LYS A 113 7.38 25.18 -15.42
N PRO A 114 8.07 25.08 -16.58
CA PRO A 114 8.02 23.88 -17.41
C PRO A 114 8.72 22.71 -16.71
N PHE A 115 8.13 21.52 -16.81
CA PHE A 115 8.78 20.27 -16.48
C PHE A 115 9.68 19.81 -17.64
N THR A 116 10.89 19.38 -17.33
CA THR A 116 11.88 18.92 -18.31
C THR A 116 12.71 17.74 -17.78
N SER A 117 13.51 17.15 -18.64
CA SER A 117 14.49 16.10 -18.28
C SER A 117 15.53 16.56 -17.24
N ASP A 118 15.73 17.87 -17.08
CA ASP A 118 16.58 18.43 -16.05
C ASP A 118 16.05 18.14 -14.63
N ASP A 119 14.72 18.12 -14.45
CA ASP A 119 14.08 17.78 -13.18
C ASP A 119 14.25 16.28 -12.87
N VAL A 120 14.14 15.44 -13.89
CA VAL A 120 14.38 13.99 -13.76
C VAL A 120 15.84 13.71 -13.39
N MET A 121 16.79 14.36 -14.07
CA MET A 121 18.23 14.27 -13.77
C MET A 121 18.52 14.78 -12.35
N PHE A 122 17.88 15.86 -11.94
CA PHE A 122 18.00 16.38 -10.57
C PHE A 122 17.49 15.38 -9.55
N THR A 123 16.30 14.80 -9.78
CA THR A 123 15.71 13.78 -8.91
C THR A 123 16.66 12.59 -8.76
N TYR A 124 17.16 12.04 -9.87
CA TYR A 124 18.14 10.97 -9.86
C TYR A 124 19.34 11.30 -8.98
N ARG A 125 19.95 12.48 -9.19
CA ARG A 125 21.12 12.92 -8.42
C ARG A 125 20.81 13.05 -6.93
N ARG A 126 19.61 13.50 -6.56
CA ARG A 126 19.18 13.56 -5.15
C ARG A 126 18.97 12.19 -4.55
N MET A 127 18.43 11.24 -5.31
CA MET A 127 18.24 9.87 -4.82
C MET A 127 19.56 9.15 -4.50
N ILE A 128 20.64 9.48 -5.19
CA ILE A 128 21.97 8.88 -4.93
C ILE A 128 22.89 9.76 -4.06
N ASP A 129 22.46 10.96 -3.68
CA ASP A 129 23.25 11.89 -2.84
C ASP A 129 23.28 11.38 -1.39
N PRO A 130 24.49 11.16 -0.81
CA PRO A 130 24.62 10.74 0.59
C PRO A 130 23.98 11.67 1.61
N ASN A 131 23.78 12.95 1.26
CA ASN A 131 23.16 13.94 2.13
C ASN A 131 21.61 13.89 2.06
N THR A 132 21.02 13.12 1.14
CA THR A 132 19.58 12.91 1.08
C THR A 132 19.23 11.69 1.95
N PRO A 133 18.49 11.88 3.06
CA PRO A 133 18.15 10.79 3.97
C PRO A 133 17.00 9.93 3.39
N THR A 134 17.27 9.21 2.31
CA THR A 134 16.29 8.37 1.60
C THR A 134 16.48 6.89 1.88
N ALA A 135 15.37 6.15 2.04
CA ALA A 135 15.37 4.70 2.11
C ALA A 135 15.44 4.02 0.71
N TYR A 136 15.25 4.79 -0.38
CA TYR A 136 14.99 4.28 -1.73
C TYR A 136 16.16 4.46 -2.70
N ALA A 137 17.37 4.76 -2.21
CA ALA A 137 18.54 5.04 -3.04
C ALA A 137 19.02 3.84 -3.88
N GLU A 138 18.79 2.61 -3.41
CA GLU A 138 19.47 1.43 -3.96
C GLU A 138 19.18 1.15 -5.43
N ASP A 139 17.97 1.36 -5.87
CA ASP A 139 17.60 1.17 -7.27
C ASP A 139 18.31 2.18 -8.18
N PHE A 140 18.40 3.42 -7.71
CA PHE A 140 19.06 4.50 -8.44
C PHE A 140 20.58 4.37 -8.44
N LYS A 141 21.18 3.76 -7.43
CA LYS A 141 22.63 3.43 -7.40
C LYS A 141 23.03 2.35 -8.41
N GLN A 142 22.06 1.58 -8.95
CA GLN A 142 22.31 0.62 -10.03
C GLN A 142 22.57 1.31 -11.38
N VAL A 143 22.21 2.58 -11.53
CA VAL A 143 22.44 3.38 -12.75
C VAL A 143 23.92 3.72 -12.85
N THR A 144 24.56 3.29 -13.95
CA THR A 144 25.98 3.57 -14.21
C THR A 144 26.17 4.87 -14.97
N ARG A 145 25.18 5.23 -15.78
CA ARG A 145 25.19 6.48 -16.54
C ARG A 145 23.75 7.01 -16.67
N ALA A 146 23.58 8.29 -16.41
CA ALA A 146 22.35 9.02 -16.72
C ALA A 146 22.67 10.19 -17.65
N ALA A 147 21.80 10.45 -18.62
CA ALA A 147 21.94 11.55 -19.57
C ALA A 147 20.57 12.14 -19.92
N ASN A 148 20.55 13.45 -20.13
CA ASN A 148 19.39 14.19 -20.63
C ASN A 148 19.81 15.02 -21.87
N PRO A 149 19.90 14.36 -23.04
CA PRO A 149 20.46 14.97 -24.26
C PRO A 149 19.63 16.14 -24.79
N ASP A 150 18.36 16.20 -24.45
CA ASP A 150 17.44 17.29 -24.75
C ASP A 150 16.37 17.43 -23.65
N PRO A 151 15.56 18.52 -23.62
CA PRO A 151 14.58 18.76 -22.56
C PRO A 151 13.52 17.68 -22.38
N TYR A 152 13.32 16.77 -23.34
CA TYR A 152 12.25 15.78 -23.33
C TYR A 152 12.75 14.35 -23.51
N THR A 153 14.05 14.13 -23.38
CA THR A 153 14.65 12.78 -23.43
C THR A 153 15.50 12.56 -22.19
N PHE A 154 15.23 11.47 -21.48
CA PHE A 154 16.03 11.02 -20.36
C PHE A 154 16.50 9.59 -20.60
N VAL A 155 17.79 9.34 -20.41
CA VAL A 155 18.43 8.05 -20.71
C VAL A 155 19.16 7.56 -19.48
N VAL A 156 18.98 6.28 -19.16
CA VAL A 156 19.72 5.60 -18.09
C VAL A 156 20.32 4.30 -18.58
N GLU A 157 21.51 4.02 -18.11
CA GLU A 157 22.25 2.81 -18.42
C GLU A 157 22.61 2.07 -17.12
N TYR A 158 22.62 0.75 -17.19
CA TYR A 158 22.91 -0.18 -16.10
C TYR A 158 24.05 -1.10 -16.51
N GLU A 159 24.92 -1.48 -15.59
CA GLU A 159 25.99 -2.45 -15.88
C GLU A 159 25.42 -3.81 -16.31
N LYS A 160 24.33 -4.23 -15.67
CA LYS A 160 23.63 -5.50 -15.87
C LYS A 160 22.12 -5.23 -16.00
N PRO A 161 21.36 -6.14 -16.61
CA PRO A 161 19.90 -6.05 -16.59
C PRO A 161 19.42 -5.84 -15.16
N PHE A 162 18.43 -4.94 -14.99
CA PHE A 162 17.88 -4.61 -13.68
C PHE A 162 16.35 -4.64 -13.78
N ALA A 163 15.73 -5.70 -13.28
CA ALA A 163 14.30 -5.96 -13.46
C ALA A 163 13.39 -4.88 -12.83
N PRO A 164 13.69 -4.32 -11.63
CA PRO A 164 12.91 -3.22 -11.07
C PRO A 164 13.10 -1.87 -11.79
N ALA A 165 14.07 -1.77 -12.71
CA ALA A 165 14.49 -0.50 -13.31
C ALA A 165 13.32 0.39 -13.75
N LEU A 166 12.37 -0.17 -14.48
CA LEU A 166 11.26 0.62 -15.01
C LEU A 166 10.31 1.09 -13.88
N ALA A 167 9.97 0.20 -12.93
CA ALA A 167 9.11 0.52 -11.81
C ALA A 167 9.73 1.57 -10.86
N SER A 168 11.05 1.55 -10.67
CA SER A 168 11.75 2.52 -9.82
C SER A 168 11.56 3.96 -10.30
N TRP A 169 11.40 4.18 -11.61
CA TRP A 169 11.12 5.51 -12.18
C TRP A 169 9.66 5.97 -11.99
N GLY A 170 8.83 5.19 -11.33
CA GLY A 170 7.57 5.64 -10.75
C GLY A 170 7.73 6.51 -9.49
N MET A 171 8.95 6.67 -8.97
CA MET A 171 9.26 7.63 -7.92
C MET A 171 8.90 9.05 -8.37
N HIS A 172 8.30 9.82 -7.47
CA HIS A 172 7.90 11.20 -7.76
C HIS A 172 9.08 12.06 -8.18
N VAL A 173 8.93 12.77 -9.30
CA VAL A 173 9.94 13.72 -9.77
C VAL A 173 9.92 14.98 -8.93
N LEU A 174 11.10 15.51 -8.63
CA LEU A 174 11.32 16.66 -7.76
C LEU A 174 11.58 17.94 -8.57
N PRO A 175 11.02 19.12 -8.19
CA PRO A 175 11.24 20.40 -8.87
C PRO A 175 12.65 20.92 -8.63
N LYS A 176 13.54 20.81 -9.61
CA LYS A 176 14.93 21.27 -9.56
C LYS A 176 15.01 22.75 -9.16
N HIS A 177 14.17 23.60 -9.77
CA HIS A 177 14.20 25.05 -9.56
C HIS A 177 13.89 25.49 -8.13
N LEU A 178 13.20 24.65 -7.34
CA LEU A 178 12.87 24.92 -5.94
C LEU A 178 13.78 24.20 -4.95
N LEU A 179 14.38 23.08 -5.34
CA LEU A 179 15.17 22.24 -4.43
C LEU A 179 16.68 22.30 -4.63
N ALA A 180 17.17 22.89 -5.72
CA ALA A 180 18.61 22.93 -6.01
C ALA A 180 19.46 23.62 -4.94
N GLY A 181 18.90 24.59 -4.24
CA GLY A 181 19.56 25.32 -3.16
C GLY A 181 19.63 24.60 -1.80
N TYR A 182 18.99 23.42 -1.67
CA TYR A 182 18.94 22.69 -0.41
C TYR A 182 19.89 21.48 -0.45
N PRO A 183 20.98 21.45 0.34
CA PRO A 183 21.82 20.27 0.45
C PRO A 183 21.03 19.05 1.01
N ASP A 184 20.25 19.26 2.04
CA ASP A 184 19.30 18.31 2.60
C ASP A 184 17.87 18.73 2.24
N ILE A 185 17.25 18.02 1.28
CA ILE A 185 15.90 18.32 0.80
C ILE A 185 14.82 18.10 1.85
N SER A 186 15.07 17.27 2.89
CA SER A 186 14.12 17.04 3.98
C SER A 186 13.83 18.32 4.78
N ARG A 187 14.76 19.27 4.76
CA ARG A 187 14.64 20.57 5.42
C ARG A 187 14.03 21.65 4.53
N SER A 188 13.76 21.34 3.28
CA SER A 188 13.11 22.27 2.36
C SER A 188 11.68 22.57 2.79
N PRO A 189 11.20 23.82 2.64
CA PRO A 189 9.79 24.16 2.80
C PRO A 189 8.84 23.31 1.94
N LEU A 190 9.32 22.74 0.82
CA LEU A 190 8.53 21.85 -0.04
C LEU A 190 8.08 20.59 0.67
N ASN A 191 8.79 20.13 1.71
CA ASN A 191 8.31 19.00 2.50
C ASN A 191 7.03 19.31 3.29
N LYS A 192 6.67 20.59 3.43
CA LYS A 192 5.43 21.04 4.08
C LYS A 192 4.45 21.74 3.14
N LYS A 193 4.95 22.33 2.06
CA LYS A 193 4.16 23.06 1.06
C LYS A 193 4.61 22.62 -0.33
N PRO A 194 4.19 21.42 -0.77
CA PRO A 194 4.69 20.83 -1.99
C PRO A 194 4.23 21.56 -3.24
N VAL A 195 5.10 21.61 -4.24
CA VAL A 195 4.84 22.05 -5.60
C VAL A 195 5.19 20.88 -6.51
N GLY A 196 4.20 20.34 -7.20
CA GLY A 196 4.33 19.17 -8.06
C GLY A 196 3.79 19.40 -9.46
N THR A 197 3.63 18.31 -10.21
CA THR A 197 3.01 18.27 -11.55
C THR A 197 1.65 17.60 -11.54
N GLY A 198 1.20 17.14 -10.37
CA GLY A 198 0.06 16.27 -10.17
C GLY A 198 -1.31 16.90 -10.43
N PRO A 199 -2.37 16.08 -10.33
CA PRO A 199 -3.74 16.51 -10.62
C PRO A 199 -4.30 17.52 -9.62
N PHE A 200 -3.70 17.65 -8.45
CA PHE A 200 -4.13 18.62 -7.45
C PHE A 200 -2.93 19.43 -6.94
N ARG A 201 -3.19 20.72 -6.65
CA ARG A 201 -2.24 21.68 -6.06
C ARG A 201 -2.42 21.70 -4.55
N PHE A 202 -1.34 21.78 -3.80
CA PHE A 202 -1.39 21.94 -2.35
C PHE A 202 -2.05 23.27 -1.97
N LEU A 203 -2.98 23.20 -1.02
CA LEU A 203 -3.68 24.38 -0.50
C LEU A 203 -3.30 24.68 0.96
N GLU A 204 -3.47 23.69 1.86
CA GLU A 204 -3.09 23.85 3.26
C GLU A 204 -2.77 22.51 3.94
N TRP A 205 -1.96 22.57 4.97
CA TRP A 205 -1.76 21.51 5.95
C TRP A 205 -1.83 22.10 7.36
N LYS A 206 -2.80 21.67 8.13
CA LYS A 206 -2.92 21.91 9.56
C LYS A 206 -2.62 20.63 10.30
N THR A 207 -1.45 20.58 10.91
CA THR A 207 -0.93 19.39 11.59
C THR A 207 -1.93 18.86 12.61
N GLY A 208 -2.23 17.57 12.55
CA GLY A 208 -3.19 16.89 13.40
C GLY A 208 -4.66 17.18 13.10
N GLU A 209 -4.96 18.03 12.09
CA GLU A 209 -6.33 18.38 11.72
C GLU A 209 -6.68 17.95 10.30
N LYS A 210 -5.96 18.46 9.31
CA LYS A 210 -6.27 18.22 7.89
C LYS A 210 -5.14 18.57 6.94
N THR A 211 -5.19 17.96 5.74
CA THR A 211 -4.56 18.44 4.52
C THR A 211 -5.65 18.79 3.50
N ALA A 212 -5.41 19.79 2.65
CA ALA A 212 -6.32 20.18 1.59
C ALA A 212 -5.56 20.48 0.29
N PHE A 213 -6.18 20.11 -0.81
CA PHE A 213 -5.66 20.26 -2.17
C PHE A 213 -6.77 20.81 -3.07
N GLU A 214 -6.40 21.61 -4.07
CA GLU A 214 -7.31 22.13 -5.10
C GLU A 214 -6.96 21.56 -6.48
N ALA A 215 -7.95 21.41 -7.35
CA ALA A 215 -7.75 20.86 -8.69
C ALA A 215 -6.73 21.66 -9.49
N ASN A 216 -5.79 20.98 -10.12
CA ASN A 216 -4.91 21.54 -11.13
C ASN A 216 -5.68 21.61 -12.46
N HIS A 217 -6.11 22.81 -12.86
CA HIS A 217 -6.90 22.98 -14.08
C HIS A 217 -6.09 22.70 -15.35
N ASP A 218 -4.77 22.81 -15.26
CA ASP A 218 -3.84 22.62 -16.38
C ASP A 218 -3.16 21.24 -16.31
N TYR A 219 -3.76 20.27 -15.61
CA TYR A 219 -3.21 18.94 -15.50
C TYR A 219 -3.14 18.25 -16.88
N PHE A 220 -2.01 17.68 -17.20
CA PHE A 220 -1.72 17.17 -18.56
C PHE A 220 -2.63 16.00 -19.01
N GLU A 221 -3.25 15.26 -18.10
CA GLU A 221 -4.25 14.23 -18.42
C GLU A 221 -5.69 14.75 -18.36
N GLY A 222 -5.87 16.05 -18.27
CA GLY A 222 -7.14 16.74 -18.16
C GLY A 222 -7.48 17.12 -16.73
N ARG A 223 -8.22 18.21 -16.60
CA ARG A 223 -8.68 18.76 -15.32
C ARG A 223 -9.44 17.71 -14.52
N PRO A 224 -9.12 17.47 -13.21
CA PRO A 224 -9.95 16.69 -12.33
C PRO A 224 -11.37 17.26 -12.22
N PHE A 225 -12.39 16.39 -12.16
CA PHE A 225 -13.76 16.85 -11.99
C PHE A 225 -14.01 17.47 -10.61
N LEU A 226 -13.46 16.85 -9.55
CA LEU A 226 -13.54 17.39 -8.19
C LEU A 226 -12.65 18.63 -8.06
N SER A 227 -13.19 19.71 -7.50
CA SER A 227 -12.45 20.95 -7.28
C SER A 227 -11.49 20.86 -6.10
N ARG A 228 -11.74 20.00 -5.11
CA ARG A 228 -10.92 19.86 -3.91
C ARG A 228 -10.89 18.44 -3.39
N VAL A 229 -9.77 18.11 -2.75
CA VAL A 229 -9.60 16.93 -1.89
C VAL A 229 -9.22 17.44 -0.51
N ILE A 230 -9.93 16.99 0.51
CA ILE A 230 -9.66 17.35 1.91
C ILE A 230 -9.53 16.06 2.69
N THR A 231 -8.35 15.80 3.27
CA THR A 231 -8.14 14.67 4.18
C THR A 231 -8.17 15.17 5.60
N ARG A 232 -9.15 14.75 6.39
CA ARG A 232 -9.30 15.08 7.82
C ARG A 232 -8.60 14.03 8.66
N VAL A 233 -7.79 14.45 9.62
CA VAL A 233 -7.14 13.56 10.59
C VAL A 233 -8.11 13.30 11.74
N ILE A 234 -8.64 12.09 11.83
CA ILE A 234 -9.57 11.63 12.86
C ILE A 234 -9.04 10.31 13.41
N PRO A 235 -8.19 10.34 14.45
CA PRO A 235 -7.49 9.15 14.94
C PRO A 235 -8.39 8.02 15.46
N ASP A 236 -9.57 8.37 15.96
CA ASP A 236 -10.54 7.39 16.45
C ASP A 236 -11.49 6.94 15.32
N THR A 237 -11.45 5.65 14.99
CA THR A 237 -12.24 5.09 13.88
C THR A 237 -13.75 5.07 14.16
N ALA A 238 -14.19 5.07 15.43
CA ALA A 238 -15.61 5.16 15.75
C ALA A 238 -16.12 6.58 15.54
N THR A 239 -15.35 7.58 15.96
CA THR A 239 -15.63 9.00 15.67
C THR A 239 -15.63 9.26 14.18
N MET A 240 -14.65 8.72 13.42
CA MET A 240 -14.61 8.87 11.97
C MET A 240 -15.86 8.27 11.29
N PHE A 241 -16.34 7.13 11.80
CA PHE A 241 -17.57 6.51 11.29
C PHE A 241 -18.83 7.33 11.61
N LEU A 242 -18.88 8.00 12.75
CA LEU A 242 -19.96 8.95 13.06
C LEU A 242 -19.91 10.16 12.11
N GLU A 243 -18.73 10.70 11.86
CA GLU A 243 -18.50 11.77 10.88
C GLU A 243 -18.94 11.36 9.46
N LEU A 244 -18.66 10.10 9.05
CA LEU A 244 -19.17 9.57 7.78
C LEU A 244 -20.69 9.60 7.73
N LYS A 245 -21.37 9.09 8.76
CA LYS A 245 -22.84 9.04 8.81
C LYS A 245 -23.49 10.43 8.88
N SER A 246 -22.85 11.39 9.54
CA SER A 246 -23.33 12.77 9.63
C SER A 246 -22.97 13.63 8.42
N GLY A 247 -22.16 13.11 7.47
CA GLY A 247 -21.72 13.84 6.28
C GLY A 247 -20.49 14.73 6.51
N GLY A 248 -19.80 14.59 7.63
CA GLY A 248 -18.54 15.28 7.91
C GLY A 248 -17.34 14.74 7.14
N VAL A 249 -17.43 13.48 6.66
CA VAL A 249 -16.53 12.89 5.67
C VAL A 249 -17.36 12.13 4.61
N ASP A 250 -16.84 12.02 3.40
CA ASP A 250 -17.47 11.33 2.28
C ASP A 250 -16.89 9.94 2.04
N MET A 251 -15.66 9.72 2.49
CA MET A 251 -14.91 8.48 2.27
C MET A 251 -14.06 8.14 3.47
N MET A 252 -14.01 6.85 3.81
CA MET A 252 -13.07 6.29 4.78
C MET A 252 -12.85 4.80 4.53
N GLY A 253 -11.82 4.22 5.15
CA GLY A 253 -11.70 2.77 5.31
C GLY A 253 -12.53 2.31 6.51
N LEU A 254 -13.48 1.39 6.28
CA LEU A 254 -14.24 0.78 7.39
C LEU A 254 -13.37 -0.21 8.16
N THR A 255 -13.59 -0.28 9.47
CA THR A 255 -13.11 -1.43 10.23
C THR A 255 -13.90 -2.69 9.85
N PRO A 256 -13.34 -3.90 10.03
CA PRO A 256 -14.09 -5.13 9.77
C PRO A 256 -15.42 -5.21 10.52
N LEU A 257 -15.48 -4.73 11.77
CA LEU A 257 -16.70 -4.67 12.54
C LEU A 257 -17.74 -3.74 11.91
N GLN A 258 -17.33 -2.54 11.53
CA GLN A 258 -18.20 -1.58 10.84
C GLN A 258 -18.73 -2.19 9.55
N TYR A 259 -17.85 -2.77 8.72
CA TYR A 259 -18.22 -3.36 7.44
C TYR A 259 -19.26 -4.48 7.57
N THR A 260 -19.10 -5.38 8.57
CA THR A 260 -19.93 -6.58 8.73
C THR A 260 -21.18 -6.39 9.58
N ARG A 261 -21.18 -5.43 10.52
CA ARG A 261 -22.23 -5.32 11.54
C ARG A 261 -22.94 -3.98 11.59
N GLN A 262 -22.33 -2.91 11.08
CA GLN A 262 -22.86 -1.56 11.26
C GLN A 262 -23.31 -0.89 9.96
N THR A 263 -23.04 -1.51 8.82
CA THR A 263 -23.30 -0.93 7.49
C THR A 263 -24.24 -1.76 6.61
N ASP A 264 -24.85 -2.84 7.13
CA ASP A 264 -25.80 -3.68 6.41
C ASP A 264 -27.26 -3.25 6.66
N THR A 265 -27.49 -1.94 6.83
CA THR A 265 -28.83 -1.36 6.98
C THR A 265 -29.29 -0.71 5.67
N ALA A 266 -30.60 -0.75 5.40
CA ALA A 266 -31.16 -0.11 4.22
C ALA A 266 -30.88 1.40 4.15
N GLU A 267 -30.79 2.07 5.30
CA GLU A 267 -30.44 3.48 5.40
C GLU A 267 -28.98 3.73 4.96
N PHE A 268 -28.05 2.92 5.45
CA PHE A 268 -26.63 3.07 5.09
C PHE A 268 -26.39 2.79 3.61
N THR A 269 -26.96 1.71 3.08
CA THR A 269 -26.79 1.31 1.67
C THR A 269 -27.46 2.26 0.69
N LYS A 270 -28.40 3.11 1.12
CA LYS A 270 -28.94 4.21 0.31
C LYS A 270 -27.98 5.38 0.16
N SER A 271 -27.07 5.55 1.10
CA SER A 271 -26.17 6.73 1.14
C SER A 271 -24.74 6.41 0.76
N PHE A 272 -24.33 5.14 0.86
CA PHE A 272 -22.92 4.76 0.71
C PHE A 272 -22.73 3.49 -0.12
N ASN A 273 -21.70 3.49 -0.96
CA ASN A 273 -21.16 2.33 -1.65
C ASN A 273 -20.02 1.71 -0.83
N LYS A 274 -20.10 0.41 -0.54
CA LYS A 274 -19.03 -0.36 0.10
C LYS A 274 -18.24 -1.12 -0.96
N TYR A 275 -16.92 -1.11 -0.84
CA TYR A 275 -16.03 -1.89 -1.68
C TYR A 275 -15.25 -2.89 -0.84
N ARG A 276 -14.79 -3.99 -1.46
CA ARG A 276 -13.98 -5.01 -0.81
C ARG A 276 -13.03 -5.65 -1.81
N TYR A 277 -11.76 -5.68 -1.47
CA TYR A 277 -10.73 -6.40 -2.22
C TYR A 277 -9.55 -6.74 -1.29
N LEU A 278 -8.83 -7.84 -1.57
CA LEU A 278 -7.64 -8.19 -0.80
C LEU A 278 -6.57 -7.11 -0.99
N SER A 279 -6.15 -6.46 0.09
CA SER A 279 -5.19 -5.35 0.00
C SER A 279 -3.82 -5.83 -0.50
N PHE A 280 -3.05 -4.91 -1.08
CA PHE A 280 -1.62 -5.11 -1.32
C PHE A 280 -0.85 -4.76 -0.05
N GLY A 281 -1.04 -5.57 1.00
CA GLY A 281 -0.37 -5.36 2.26
C GLY A 281 -0.54 -6.54 3.19
N TYR A 282 0.29 -6.58 4.21
CA TYR A 282 0.20 -7.56 5.29
C TYR A 282 0.49 -6.92 6.63
N THR A 283 -0.09 -7.50 7.69
CA THR A 283 0.21 -7.13 9.08
C THR A 283 1.09 -8.20 9.71
N TYR A 284 2.02 -7.78 10.53
CA TYR A 284 3.02 -8.64 11.16
C TYR A 284 3.38 -8.19 12.57
N LEU A 285 3.90 -9.12 13.37
CA LEU A 285 4.66 -8.85 14.59
C LEU A 285 6.14 -8.96 14.20
N GLY A 286 6.84 -7.83 14.19
CA GLY A 286 8.27 -7.75 13.86
C GLY A 286 9.12 -7.59 15.10
N PHE A 287 10.28 -8.25 15.13
CA PHE A 287 11.20 -8.27 16.27
C PHE A 287 12.45 -7.47 15.98
N ARG A 288 12.97 -6.70 16.94
CA ARG A 288 14.32 -6.21 16.83
C ARG A 288 15.29 -7.37 17.07
N LEU A 289 15.88 -7.90 15.99
CA LEU A 289 16.66 -9.14 16.03
C LEU A 289 17.96 -9.03 16.82
N SER A 290 18.49 -7.81 17.03
CA SER A 290 19.63 -7.55 17.94
C SER A 290 19.23 -7.57 19.43
N HIS A 291 17.92 -7.61 19.75
CA HIS A 291 17.47 -7.68 21.13
C HIS A 291 17.69 -9.09 21.68
N PRO A 292 18.31 -9.26 22.88
CA PRO A 292 18.67 -10.57 23.44
C PRO A 292 17.50 -11.57 23.54
N LEU A 293 16.26 -11.09 23.73
CA LEU A 293 15.08 -11.95 23.78
C LEU A 293 14.76 -12.59 22.42
N PHE A 294 15.10 -11.92 21.30
CA PHE A 294 14.66 -12.31 19.96
C PHE A 294 15.83 -12.73 19.04
N SER A 295 17.06 -12.78 19.52
CA SER A 295 18.22 -13.22 18.74
C SER A 295 18.15 -14.71 18.38
N ASP A 296 17.59 -15.54 19.25
CA ASP A 296 17.41 -16.98 18.99
C ASP A 296 16.16 -17.22 18.14
N ARG A 297 16.32 -17.82 16.95
CA ARG A 297 15.20 -18.11 16.04
C ARG A 297 14.16 -19.05 16.65
N ARG A 298 14.55 -19.96 17.58
CA ARG A 298 13.62 -20.86 18.25
C ARG A 298 12.56 -20.11 19.05
N VAL A 299 12.93 -18.98 19.64
CA VAL A 299 12.01 -18.08 20.33
C VAL A 299 11.01 -17.48 19.34
N ARG A 300 11.47 -17.02 18.18
CA ARG A 300 10.59 -16.45 17.15
C ARG A 300 9.66 -17.49 16.53
N GLN A 301 10.17 -18.72 16.33
CA GLN A 301 9.35 -19.86 15.89
C GLN A 301 8.33 -20.28 16.96
N ALA A 302 8.70 -20.22 18.23
CA ALA A 302 7.76 -20.46 19.32
C ALA A 302 6.61 -19.46 19.30
N PHE A 303 6.89 -18.18 19.06
CA PHE A 303 5.85 -17.14 18.92
C PHE A 303 4.95 -17.42 17.71
N ALA A 304 5.49 -17.89 16.60
CA ALA A 304 4.70 -18.26 15.42
C ALA A 304 3.73 -19.42 15.70
N HIS A 305 4.10 -20.38 16.58
CA HIS A 305 3.21 -21.44 17.07
C HIS A 305 2.26 -20.98 18.18
N ALA A 306 2.69 -20.05 19.05
CA ALA A 306 1.87 -19.56 20.15
C ALA A 306 0.72 -18.65 19.70
N ILE A 307 0.87 -17.96 18.56
CA ILE A 307 -0.11 -16.97 18.08
C ILE A 307 -1.21 -17.63 17.25
N HIS A 308 -2.45 -17.50 17.71
CA HIS A 308 -3.63 -18.09 17.07
C HIS A 308 -4.15 -17.18 15.93
N LYS A 309 -3.51 -17.22 14.75
CA LYS A 309 -3.83 -16.37 13.59
C LYS A 309 -5.30 -16.50 13.13
N LYS A 310 -5.86 -17.72 13.16
CA LYS A 310 -7.27 -17.93 12.79
C LYS A 310 -8.23 -17.23 13.73
N GLU A 311 -7.92 -17.22 15.04
CA GLU A 311 -8.70 -16.46 16.01
C GLU A 311 -8.64 -14.95 15.75
N ILE A 312 -7.46 -14.42 15.42
CA ILE A 312 -7.29 -13.01 15.01
C ILE A 312 -8.15 -12.71 13.79
N ILE A 313 -8.11 -13.56 12.76
CA ILE A 313 -8.90 -13.34 11.53
C ILE A 313 -10.40 -13.43 11.84
N ALA A 314 -10.84 -14.40 12.65
CA ALA A 314 -12.24 -14.54 13.00
C ALA A 314 -12.73 -13.43 13.94
N GLY A 315 -11.98 -13.14 15.00
CA GLY A 315 -12.41 -12.23 16.08
C GLY A 315 -12.15 -10.75 15.78
N VAL A 316 -11.07 -10.43 15.06
CA VAL A 316 -10.70 -9.04 14.74
C VAL A 316 -11.14 -8.65 13.35
N LEU A 317 -10.90 -9.53 12.35
CA LEU A 317 -11.19 -9.23 10.95
C LEU A 317 -12.57 -9.74 10.50
N PHE A 318 -13.30 -10.48 11.33
CA PHE A 318 -14.61 -11.06 10.95
C PHE A 318 -14.57 -11.88 9.65
N GLY A 319 -13.44 -12.57 9.39
CA GLY A 319 -13.22 -13.30 8.15
C GLY A 319 -12.82 -12.44 6.95
N LEU A 320 -12.60 -11.13 7.13
CA LEU A 320 -12.21 -10.19 6.07
C LEU A 320 -10.68 -10.10 5.96
N GLY A 321 -10.06 -11.20 5.57
CA GLY A 321 -8.62 -11.35 5.41
C GLY A 321 -8.22 -12.81 5.34
N GLN A 322 -6.93 -13.06 5.12
CA GLN A 322 -6.33 -14.39 5.01
C GLN A 322 -5.08 -14.49 5.89
N GLU A 323 -4.74 -15.70 6.35
CA GLU A 323 -3.48 -15.92 7.08
C GLU A 323 -2.29 -15.53 6.21
N ALA A 324 -1.41 -14.71 6.74
CA ALA A 324 -0.17 -14.39 6.07
C ALA A 324 0.92 -15.44 6.39
N THR A 325 1.60 -15.87 5.34
CA THR A 325 2.71 -16.83 5.40
C THR A 325 4.03 -16.22 4.98
N GLY A 326 4.00 -15.01 4.43
CA GLY A 326 5.17 -14.33 3.91
C GLY A 326 4.85 -12.93 3.40
N PRO A 327 5.79 -12.29 2.73
CA PRO A 327 5.67 -10.91 2.29
C PRO A 327 4.84 -10.69 1.01
N TYR A 328 4.36 -11.75 0.36
CA TYR A 328 3.59 -11.67 -0.88
C TYR A 328 2.19 -12.24 -0.70
N LYS A 329 1.19 -11.57 -1.27
CA LYS A 329 -0.21 -11.98 -1.11
C LYS A 329 -0.58 -13.13 -2.05
N PRO A 330 -1.52 -14.01 -1.65
CA PRO A 330 -2.07 -15.05 -2.51
C PRO A 330 -2.61 -14.48 -3.84
N GLY A 331 -2.48 -15.27 -4.91
CA GLY A 331 -2.91 -14.90 -6.26
C GLY A 331 -1.90 -14.07 -7.06
N THR A 332 -0.74 -13.73 -6.48
CA THR A 332 0.38 -13.15 -7.23
C THR A 332 1.32 -14.25 -7.73
N TRP A 333 1.99 -14.02 -8.85
CA TRP A 333 2.91 -14.98 -9.47
C TRP A 333 4.11 -15.35 -8.56
N VAL A 334 4.41 -14.49 -7.60
CA VAL A 334 5.53 -14.60 -6.67
C VAL A 334 5.14 -15.26 -5.33
N TYR A 335 3.86 -15.47 -5.05
CA TYR A 335 3.40 -16.11 -3.81
C TYR A 335 3.77 -17.59 -3.78
N ASN A 336 4.54 -18.00 -2.74
CA ASN A 336 4.86 -19.41 -2.51
C ASN A 336 3.85 -20.05 -1.53
N PRO A 337 2.95 -20.95 -1.99
CA PRO A 337 1.98 -21.60 -1.11
C PRO A 337 2.60 -22.67 -0.21
N ASP A 338 3.81 -23.16 -0.53
CA ASP A 338 4.43 -24.35 0.06
C ASP A 338 5.46 -24.01 1.16
N VAL A 339 5.51 -22.75 1.60
CA VAL A 339 6.38 -22.36 2.71
C VAL A 339 6.00 -23.08 4.01
N LYS A 340 6.99 -23.30 4.87
CA LYS A 340 6.78 -23.85 6.21
C LYS A 340 5.70 -23.06 6.96
N ARG A 341 4.71 -23.77 7.46
CA ARG A 341 3.61 -23.21 8.24
C ARG A 341 3.80 -23.48 9.72
N TYR A 342 3.29 -22.59 10.52
CA TYR A 342 3.30 -22.65 11.98
C TYR A 342 1.85 -22.70 12.47
N PRO A 343 1.24 -23.90 12.57
CA PRO A 343 -0.09 -24.03 13.13
C PRO A 343 -0.07 -23.58 14.61
N PHE A 344 -1.20 -23.11 15.10
CA PHE A 344 -1.36 -22.78 16.51
C PHE A 344 -1.14 -24.05 17.35
N ASP A 345 -0.08 -24.06 18.14
CA ASP A 345 0.37 -25.17 18.95
C ASP A 345 1.14 -24.61 20.19
N PRO A 346 0.43 -24.26 21.27
CA PRO A 346 1.06 -23.72 22.47
C PRO A 346 2.05 -24.67 23.14
N ASP A 347 1.84 -25.98 23.03
CA ASP A 347 2.75 -26.96 23.63
C ASP A 347 4.07 -27.02 22.86
N ARG A 348 3.98 -26.99 21.52
CA ARG A 348 5.18 -26.86 20.68
C ARG A 348 5.92 -25.54 20.95
N ALA A 349 5.20 -24.47 21.19
CA ALA A 349 5.81 -23.18 21.56
C ALA A 349 6.58 -23.30 22.88
N LYS A 350 6.01 -23.92 23.90
CA LYS A 350 6.69 -24.16 25.20
C LYS A 350 7.93 -25.03 25.03
N GLU A 351 7.88 -26.09 24.22
CA GLU A 351 9.05 -26.93 23.92
C GLU A 351 10.18 -26.11 23.30
N LEU A 352 9.88 -25.26 22.32
CA LEU A 352 10.86 -24.42 21.64
C LEU A 352 11.48 -23.38 22.59
N LEU A 353 10.65 -22.77 23.46
CA LEU A 353 11.13 -21.83 24.50
C LEU A 353 12.04 -22.55 25.52
N ALA A 354 11.64 -23.71 25.99
CA ALA A 354 12.45 -24.53 26.88
C ALA A 354 13.77 -24.96 26.23
N GLY A 355 13.73 -25.37 24.94
CA GLY A 355 14.91 -25.70 24.15
C GLY A 355 15.84 -24.49 23.94
N ALA A 356 15.32 -23.27 23.98
CA ALA A 356 16.09 -22.03 23.94
C ALA A 356 16.59 -21.60 25.33
N GLY A 357 16.28 -22.37 26.39
CA GLY A 357 16.75 -22.15 27.76
C GLY A 357 15.83 -21.30 28.63
N TRP A 358 14.60 -21.00 28.15
CA TRP A 358 13.61 -20.24 28.90
C TRP A 358 12.76 -21.18 29.77
N LYS A 359 12.69 -20.93 31.06
CA LYS A 359 11.93 -21.74 32.04
C LYS A 359 11.36 -20.81 33.12
N ASP A 360 10.26 -21.18 33.70
CA ASP A 360 9.72 -20.53 34.91
C ASP A 360 10.46 -21.13 36.09
N SER A 361 11.53 -20.46 36.54
CA SER A 361 12.42 -21.01 37.59
C SER A 361 11.96 -20.67 39.01
N ASP A 362 11.12 -19.64 39.17
CA ASP A 362 10.61 -19.18 40.47
C ASP A 362 9.10 -19.42 40.67
N GLY A 363 8.42 -19.96 39.65
CA GLY A 363 7.01 -20.36 39.72
C GLY A 363 6.02 -19.18 39.65
N ASP A 364 6.43 -18.00 39.18
CA ASP A 364 5.55 -16.83 39.07
C ASP A 364 4.71 -16.81 37.76
N GLY A 365 4.87 -17.83 36.89
CA GLY A 365 4.17 -17.95 35.63
C GLY A 365 4.85 -17.22 34.46
N THR A 366 5.96 -16.53 34.70
CA THR A 366 6.73 -15.83 33.69
C THR A 366 8.08 -16.54 33.46
N LEU A 367 8.36 -16.93 32.24
CA LEU A 367 9.62 -17.58 31.90
C LEU A 367 10.81 -16.65 32.19
N ASP A 368 11.89 -17.22 32.66
CA ASP A 368 13.15 -16.53 32.87
C ASP A 368 14.34 -17.34 32.29
N LYS A 369 15.43 -16.64 32.06
CA LYS A 369 16.71 -17.21 31.65
C LYS A 369 17.84 -16.39 32.25
N GLU A 370 18.75 -17.03 33.01
CA GLU A 370 19.89 -16.36 33.64
C GLU A 370 19.48 -15.15 34.50
N GLY A 371 18.37 -15.29 35.27
CA GLY A 371 17.81 -14.25 36.14
C GLY A 371 17.04 -13.13 35.42
N ARG A 372 16.88 -13.22 34.10
CA ARG A 372 16.13 -12.25 33.30
C ARG A 372 14.77 -12.79 32.92
N LYS A 373 13.70 -12.13 33.34
CA LYS A 373 12.33 -12.46 32.97
C LYS A 373 12.06 -12.19 31.49
N PHE A 374 11.22 -13.01 30.86
CA PHE A 374 10.76 -12.81 29.50
C PHE A 374 9.65 -11.76 29.46
N VAL A 375 10.05 -10.50 29.56
CA VAL A 375 9.15 -9.33 29.49
C VAL A 375 9.62 -8.42 28.38
N PHE A 376 8.72 -7.98 27.50
CA PHE A 376 9.02 -7.06 26.41
C PHE A 376 7.84 -6.17 26.06
N THR A 377 8.11 -5.05 25.39
CA THR A 377 7.09 -4.11 24.94
C THR A 377 6.87 -4.22 23.44
N VAL A 378 5.60 -4.36 23.03
CA VAL A 378 5.16 -4.21 21.64
C VAL A 378 4.67 -2.78 21.41
N LEU A 379 5.19 -2.14 20.38
CA LEU A 379 4.70 -0.85 19.93
C LEU A 379 3.74 -1.02 18.75
N THR A 380 2.70 -0.20 18.72
CA THR A 380 1.80 -0.06 17.56
C THR A 380 1.23 1.35 17.50
N ASN A 381 0.57 1.71 16.39
CA ASN A 381 0.00 3.04 16.25
C ASN A 381 -1.37 3.16 16.92
N ALA A 382 -1.64 4.31 17.50
CA ALA A 382 -2.97 4.71 17.94
C ALA A 382 -3.94 4.82 16.75
N GLY A 383 -5.23 4.66 17.00
CA GLY A 383 -6.29 4.76 16.00
C GLY A 383 -6.49 3.53 15.11
N ASN A 384 -5.56 2.58 15.10
CA ASN A 384 -5.75 1.31 14.37
C ASN A 384 -6.34 0.25 15.29
N GLU A 385 -7.67 0.20 15.34
CA GLU A 385 -8.42 -0.72 16.19
C GLU A 385 -8.09 -2.20 15.92
N SER A 386 -7.91 -2.58 14.65
CA SER A 386 -7.56 -3.96 14.29
C SER A 386 -6.19 -4.35 14.86
N ARG A 387 -5.18 -3.48 14.78
CA ARG A 387 -3.86 -3.75 15.36
C ARG A 387 -3.91 -3.80 16.88
N ALA A 388 -4.67 -2.90 17.52
CA ALA A 388 -4.82 -2.89 18.97
C ALA A 388 -5.47 -4.19 19.49
N LYS A 389 -6.57 -4.64 18.86
CA LYS A 389 -7.22 -5.93 19.19
C LYS A 389 -6.32 -7.13 18.90
N THR A 390 -5.60 -7.10 17.78
CA THR A 390 -4.59 -8.12 17.44
C THR A 390 -3.51 -8.20 18.51
N ALA A 391 -3.00 -7.07 18.98
CA ALA A 391 -2.02 -7.02 20.07
C ALA A 391 -2.55 -7.64 21.37
N ALA A 392 -3.81 -7.37 21.73
CA ALA A 392 -4.43 -7.95 22.93
C ALA A 392 -4.58 -9.49 22.84
N ILE A 393 -4.98 -10.02 21.68
CA ILE A 393 -5.04 -11.48 21.47
C ILE A 393 -3.63 -12.09 21.57
N ILE A 394 -2.64 -11.48 20.92
CA ILE A 394 -1.24 -11.94 20.99
C ILE A 394 -0.74 -11.92 22.42
N GLN A 395 -1.04 -10.87 23.19
CA GLN A 395 -0.66 -10.76 24.60
C GLN A 395 -1.21 -11.94 25.41
N GLN A 396 -2.50 -12.27 25.22
CA GLN A 396 -3.13 -13.41 25.88
C GLN A 396 -2.51 -14.74 25.45
N ASN A 397 -2.29 -14.93 24.15
CA ASN A 397 -1.69 -16.15 23.62
C ASN A 397 -0.26 -16.36 24.15
N LEU A 398 0.55 -15.30 24.23
CA LEU A 398 1.91 -15.36 24.75
C LEU A 398 1.94 -15.58 26.27
N ALA A 399 1.01 -15.00 27.02
CA ALA A 399 0.88 -15.25 28.45
C ALA A 399 0.62 -16.74 28.75
N ALA A 400 -0.17 -17.44 27.91
CA ALA A 400 -0.43 -18.88 28.05
C ALA A 400 0.83 -19.77 27.88
N VAL A 401 1.90 -19.23 27.33
CA VAL A 401 3.20 -19.91 27.20
C VAL A 401 4.29 -19.29 28.08
N GLY A 402 3.90 -18.48 29.08
CA GLY A 402 4.79 -17.90 30.08
C GLY A 402 5.56 -16.65 29.62
N VAL A 403 5.13 -15.96 28.56
CA VAL A 403 5.78 -14.76 28.06
C VAL A 403 4.94 -13.52 28.35
N LYS A 404 5.49 -12.54 29.05
CA LYS A 404 4.82 -11.27 29.36
C LYS A 404 5.08 -10.24 28.28
N MET A 405 4.03 -9.83 27.57
CA MET A 405 4.05 -8.78 26.57
C MET A 405 3.30 -7.54 27.06
N GLU A 406 3.95 -6.39 27.03
CA GLU A 406 3.31 -5.10 27.31
C GLU A 406 2.96 -4.40 25.99
N ILE A 407 1.83 -3.69 25.95
CA ILE A 407 1.37 -3.01 24.73
C ILE A 407 1.49 -1.50 24.95
N ARG A 408 2.13 -0.81 24.02
CA ARG A 408 2.21 0.65 23.99
C ARG A 408 1.75 1.16 22.64
N THR A 409 0.73 2.02 22.65
CA THR A 409 0.22 2.70 21.46
C THR A 409 0.80 4.11 21.37
N LEU A 410 1.14 4.53 20.15
CA LEU A 410 1.79 5.79 19.87
C LEU A 410 1.07 6.50 18.71
N GLU A 411 1.11 7.84 18.71
CA GLU A 411 0.69 8.62 17.54
C GLU A 411 1.53 8.22 16.31
N TRP A 412 0.93 8.24 15.12
CA TRP A 412 1.52 7.66 13.89
C TRP A 412 2.88 8.26 13.53
N ALA A 413 2.99 9.60 13.42
CA ALA A 413 4.23 10.23 13.00
C ALA A 413 5.35 10.04 14.05
N ALA A 414 5.01 10.13 15.33
CA ALA A 414 5.94 9.84 16.42
C ALA A 414 6.38 8.37 16.41
N PHE A 415 5.45 7.43 16.15
CA PHE A 415 5.76 6.01 16.05
C PHE A 415 6.81 5.74 14.96
N ILE A 416 6.62 6.29 13.78
CA ILE A 416 7.57 6.11 12.67
C ILE A 416 8.89 6.82 12.97
N ASN A 417 8.86 8.15 13.17
CA ASN A 417 10.08 8.97 13.19
C ASN A 417 10.94 8.77 14.44
N GLU A 418 10.32 8.50 15.61
CA GLU A 418 11.04 8.42 16.88
C GLU A 418 11.36 7.00 17.32
N PHE A 419 10.58 6.01 16.87
CA PHE A 419 10.74 4.63 17.32
C PHE A 419 11.16 3.69 16.20
N VAL A 420 10.44 3.62 15.08
CA VAL A 420 10.75 2.68 13.98
C VAL A 420 12.05 3.08 13.28
N ASP A 421 12.15 4.31 12.79
CA ASP A 421 13.34 4.83 12.08
C ASP A 421 14.60 4.82 12.96
N LYS A 422 14.43 5.02 14.26
CA LYS A 422 15.53 5.03 15.25
C LYS A 422 15.73 3.66 15.93
N ARG A 423 14.94 2.64 15.56
CA ARG A 423 14.98 1.28 16.13
C ARG A 423 14.88 1.22 17.64
N LYS A 424 14.10 2.11 18.24
CA LYS A 424 13.85 2.20 19.68
C LYS A 424 12.62 1.38 20.07
N PHE A 425 12.63 0.07 19.81
CA PHE A 425 11.57 -0.85 20.13
C PHE A 425 12.13 -2.24 20.45
N ASP A 426 11.39 -3.07 21.20
CA ASP A 426 11.67 -4.49 21.34
C ASP A 426 10.98 -5.26 20.22
N ALA A 427 9.69 -5.01 20.02
CA ALA A 427 8.89 -5.54 18.94
C ALA A 427 7.84 -4.53 18.48
N VAL A 428 7.32 -4.70 17.26
CA VAL A 428 6.28 -3.84 16.68
C VAL A 428 5.18 -4.66 16.03
N ILE A 429 3.92 -4.21 16.14
CA ILE A 429 2.85 -4.65 15.26
C ILE A 429 2.63 -3.55 14.24
N LEU A 430 2.97 -3.85 12.99
CA LEU A 430 2.94 -2.91 11.87
C LEU A 430 2.47 -3.64 10.60
N GLY A 431 2.38 -2.96 9.48
CA GLY A 431 2.07 -3.53 8.18
C GLY A 431 2.93 -2.93 7.09
N TRP A 432 3.16 -3.68 6.05
CA TRP A 432 3.73 -3.19 4.81
C TRP A 432 2.67 -3.07 3.72
N ASN A 433 2.73 -2.02 2.96
CA ASN A 433 2.14 -1.98 1.63
C ASN A 433 3.15 -2.57 0.64
N ILE A 434 2.70 -3.50 -0.18
CA ILE A 434 3.55 -4.22 -1.13
C ILE A 434 3.39 -3.56 -2.50
N THR A 435 4.48 -3.32 -3.18
CA THR A 435 4.47 -2.89 -4.59
C THR A 435 4.13 -4.06 -5.51
N GLN A 436 3.79 -3.78 -6.76
CA GLN A 436 3.48 -4.81 -7.74
C GLN A 436 4.74 -5.56 -8.23
N ASP A 437 5.89 -4.88 -8.29
CA ASP A 437 7.17 -5.59 -8.45
C ASP A 437 7.53 -6.25 -7.11
N PRO A 438 7.92 -7.53 -7.11
CA PRO A 438 8.22 -8.27 -5.88
C PRO A 438 9.56 -7.92 -5.25
N ASP A 439 10.30 -6.98 -5.79
CA ASP A 439 11.57 -6.58 -5.20
C ASP A 439 11.37 -5.96 -3.82
N GLN A 440 11.91 -6.61 -2.81
CA GLN A 440 11.89 -6.17 -1.42
C GLN A 440 13.31 -6.07 -0.85
N TYR A 441 14.25 -5.69 -1.70
CA TYR A 441 15.65 -5.51 -1.31
C TYR A 441 15.79 -4.57 -0.11
N ASP A 442 15.07 -3.45 -0.13
CA ASP A 442 15.15 -2.45 0.94
C ASP A 442 14.61 -2.95 2.29
N ILE A 443 13.74 -3.97 2.28
CA ILE A 443 13.15 -4.52 3.51
C ILE A 443 14.00 -5.68 4.06
N TRP A 444 14.61 -6.51 3.20
CA TRP A 444 15.22 -7.77 3.62
C TRP A 444 16.73 -7.83 3.47
N SER A 445 17.37 -6.94 2.69
CA SER A 445 18.82 -6.97 2.53
C SER A 445 19.53 -6.55 3.84
N SER A 446 20.57 -7.29 4.20
CA SER A 446 21.42 -6.97 5.35
C SER A 446 22.14 -5.62 5.22
N LYS A 447 22.27 -5.09 3.99
CA LYS A 447 22.83 -3.77 3.71
C LYS A 447 21.88 -2.61 4.05
N LYS A 448 20.60 -2.92 4.33
CA LYS A 448 19.52 -1.95 4.56
C LYS A 448 19.14 -1.82 6.03
N THR A 449 20.13 -2.00 6.90
CA THR A 449 19.98 -1.90 8.35
C THR A 449 20.45 -0.58 8.94
N GLY A 450 20.72 0.48 8.16
CA GLY A 450 21.08 1.83 8.59
C GLY A 450 19.89 2.63 9.17
N PRO A 451 20.15 3.79 9.80
CA PRO A 451 19.07 4.68 10.24
C PRO A 451 18.14 5.07 9.09
N LYS A 452 16.83 5.05 9.32
CA LYS A 452 15.76 5.32 8.32
C LYS A 452 15.67 4.32 7.17
N GLU A 453 16.48 3.26 7.15
CA GLU A 453 16.34 2.18 6.17
C GLU A 453 15.27 1.18 6.60
N LEU A 454 14.67 0.48 5.61
CA LEU A 454 13.43 -0.27 5.84
C LEU A 454 13.64 -1.63 6.51
N ASN A 455 14.87 -2.16 6.53
CA ASN A 455 15.20 -3.34 7.34
C ASN A 455 15.43 -2.94 8.81
N PHE A 456 14.47 -2.29 9.41
CA PHE A 456 14.60 -1.77 10.77
C PHE A 456 14.61 -2.86 11.85
N VAL A 457 14.18 -4.09 11.55
CA VAL A 457 14.32 -5.25 12.47
C VAL A 457 15.74 -5.79 12.53
N GLY A 458 16.58 -5.44 11.55
CA GLY A 458 17.98 -5.85 11.49
C GLY A 458 18.18 -7.29 11.02
N PHE A 459 17.32 -7.77 10.10
CA PHE A 459 17.47 -9.10 9.49
C PHE A 459 18.75 -9.18 8.67
N GLN A 460 19.48 -10.27 8.83
CA GLN A 460 20.73 -10.55 8.10
C GLN A 460 20.78 -12.02 7.69
N ASN A 461 20.89 -12.26 6.39
CA ASN A 461 21.05 -13.60 5.84
C ASN A 461 21.73 -13.52 4.46
N ALA A 462 22.93 -14.07 4.34
CA ALA A 462 23.75 -13.99 3.13
C ALA A 462 23.08 -14.68 1.90
N GLU A 463 22.28 -15.74 2.12
CA GLU A 463 21.54 -16.40 1.04
C GLU A 463 20.42 -15.50 0.54
N VAL A 464 19.68 -14.84 1.43
CA VAL A 464 18.65 -13.86 1.06
C VAL A 464 19.26 -12.69 0.31
N ASP A 465 20.38 -12.13 0.77
CA ASP A 465 21.08 -11.06 0.07
C ASP A 465 21.44 -11.45 -1.37
N ARG A 466 21.98 -12.67 -1.56
CA ARG A 466 22.33 -13.20 -2.89
C ARG A 466 21.08 -13.36 -3.77
N LEU A 467 20.02 -13.96 -3.22
CA LEU A 467 18.77 -14.20 -3.95
C LEU A 467 18.05 -12.90 -4.33
N LEU A 468 18.08 -11.88 -3.47
CA LEU A 468 17.57 -10.55 -3.78
C LEU A 468 18.34 -9.95 -4.97
N GLU A 469 19.67 -10.02 -4.95
CA GLU A 469 20.49 -9.56 -6.07
C GLU A 469 20.22 -10.37 -7.36
N GLU A 470 20.04 -11.69 -7.27
CA GLU A 470 19.71 -12.53 -8.43
C GLU A 470 18.33 -12.17 -9.02
N GLY A 471 17.29 -12.03 -8.17
CA GLY A 471 15.95 -11.65 -8.59
C GLY A 471 15.89 -10.29 -9.28
N ARG A 472 16.79 -9.38 -8.93
CA ARG A 472 16.91 -8.05 -9.54
C ARG A 472 17.64 -8.05 -10.89
N ARG A 473 18.44 -9.08 -11.18
CA ARG A 473 19.35 -9.14 -12.34
C ARG A 473 18.77 -9.87 -13.55
N THR A 474 17.53 -10.31 -13.50
CA THR A 474 16.91 -11.06 -14.60
C THR A 474 15.48 -10.62 -14.84
N PHE A 475 15.09 -10.54 -16.13
CA PHE A 475 13.70 -10.37 -16.56
C PHE A 475 12.97 -11.71 -16.76
N ASP A 476 13.68 -12.83 -16.63
CA ASP A 476 13.10 -14.18 -16.68
C ASP A 476 12.24 -14.42 -15.43
N LEU A 477 10.92 -14.47 -15.63
CA LEU A 477 9.95 -14.60 -14.53
C LEU A 477 10.12 -15.89 -13.74
N GLU A 478 10.54 -16.99 -14.38
CA GLU A 478 10.73 -18.27 -13.70
C GLU A 478 11.97 -18.24 -12.79
N LYS A 479 13.06 -17.64 -13.25
CA LYS A 479 14.24 -17.42 -12.41
C LYS A 479 13.93 -16.49 -11.25
N ARG A 480 13.21 -15.38 -11.51
CA ARG A 480 12.76 -14.48 -10.44
C ARG A 480 11.89 -15.23 -9.45
N ARG A 481 10.90 -15.98 -9.92
CA ARG A 481 10.01 -16.79 -9.07
C ARG A 481 10.79 -17.73 -8.17
N THR A 482 11.74 -18.47 -8.73
CA THR A 482 12.58 -19.41 -7.97
C THR A 482 13.34 -18.69 -6.84
N ALA A 483 13.95 -17.54 -7.15
CA ALA A 483 14.67 -16.75 -6.14
C ALA A 483 13.72 -16.27 -5.02
N TYR A 484 12.57 -15.68 -5.38
CA TYR A 484 11.61 -15.18 -4.39
C TYR A 484 10.90 -16.28 -3.61
N PHE A 485 10.69 -17.47 -4.20
CA PHE A 485 10.17 -18.63 -3.47
C PHE A 485 11.16 -19.04 -2.38
N ARG A 486 12.44 -19.13 -2.73
CA ARG A 486 13.49 -19.48 -1.76
C ARG A 486 13.64 -18.44 -0.65
N ILE A 487 13.53 -17.15 -0.98
CA ILE A 487 13.50 -16.08 0.04
C ILE A 487 12.35 -16.31 1.03
N GLN A 488 11.15 -16.61 0.55
CA GLN A 488 10.00 -16.87 1.43
C GLN A 488 10.21 -18.10 2.34
N GLU A 489 10.84 -19.15 1.84
CA GLU A 489 11.18 -20.33 2.64
C GLU A 489 12.14 -19.95 3.80
N ILE A 490 13.16 -19.14 3.48
CA ILE A 490 14.12 -18.68 4.49
C ILE A 490 13.43 -17.76 5.51
N LEU A 491 12.60 -16.82 5.06
CA LEU A 491 11.86 -15.95 5.96
C LEU A 491 10.89 -16.73 6.85
N ALA A 492 10.25 -17.77 6.30
CA ALA A 492 9.41 -18.68 7.07
C ALA A 492 10.21 -19.47 8.11
N GLU A 493 11.44 -19.88 7.81
CA GLU A 493 12.31 -20.58 8.79
C GLU A 493 12.88 -19.64 9.85
N GLU A 494 13.36 -18.47 9.44
CA GLU A 494 14.02 -17.51 10.34
C GLU A 494 13.06 -16.69 11.19
N GLN A 495 11.81 -16.53 10.76
CA GLN A 495 10.76 -15.76 11.45
C GLN A 495 11.24 -14.37 11.94
N PRO A 496 11.84 -13.51 11.07
CA PRO A 496 12.13 -12.13 11.47
C PRO A 496 10.85 -11.35 11.79
N TYR A 497 9.76 -11.75 11.14
CA TYR A 497 8.39 -11.40 11.43
C TYR A 497 7.56 -12.67 11.68
N VAL A 498 6.62 -12.62 12.61
CA VAL A 498 5.45 -13.48 12.54
C VAL A 498 4.45 -12.79 11.62
N PHE A 499 4.36 -13.26 10.36
CA PHE A 499 3.35 -12.78 9.41
C PHE A 499 1.97 -13.18 9.94
N LEU A 500 1.08 -12.21 10.16
CA LEU A 500 -0.20 -12.43 10.82
C LEU A 500 -1.32 -12.63 9.80
N TYR A 501 -1.62 -11.60 9.02
CA TYR A 501 -2.71 -11.66 8.04
C TYR A 501 -2.51 -10.69 6.87
N TYR A 502 -3.12 -11.03 5.74
CA TYR A 502 -3.40 -10.14 4.63
C TYR A 502 -4.83 -9.60 4.82
N PRO A 503 -5.03 -8.32 5.15
CA PRO A 503 -6.37 -7.78 5.37
C PRO A 503 -7.09 -7.50 4.06
N ASP A 504 -8.41 -7.55 4.05
CA ASP A 504 -9.18 -6.91 2.99
C ASP A 504 -9.13 -5.38 3.16
N SER A 505 -9.07 -4.67 2.05
CA SER A 505 -9.34 -3.25 1.99
C SER A 505 -10.85 -3.05 1.92
N LEU A 506 -11.38 -2.17 2.76
CA LEU A 506 -12.82 -1.99 2.98
C LEU A 506 -13.23 -0.52 2.81
N PRO A 507 -12.93 0.12 1.68
CA PRO A 507 -13.32 1.51 1.51
C PRO A 507 -14.83 1.65 1.37
N VAL A 508 -15.34 2.74 1.90
CA VAL A 508 -16.70 3.20 1.74
C VAL A 508 -16.70 4.62 1.20
N VAL A 509 -17.59 4.88 0.23
CA VAL A 509 -17.69 6.19 -0.40
C VAL A 509 -19.16 6.57 -0.49
N HIS A 510 -19.49 7.85 -0.22
CA HIS A 510 -20.83 8.38 -0.32
C HIS A 510 -21.34 8.31 -1.77
N HIS A 511 -22.61 7.94 -1.96
CA HIS A 511 -23.25 7.76 -3.28
C HIS A 511 -23.17 8.98 -4.20
N ARG A 512 -23.07 10.19 -3.64
CA ARG A 512 -22.94 11.41 -4.44
C ARG A 512 -21.67 11.44 -5.30
N VAL A 513 -20.66 10.61 -4.95
CA VAL A 513 -19.40 10.49 -5.70
C VAL A 513 -19.56 9.38 -6.73
N HIS A 514 -19.46 9.75 -7.99
CA HIS A 514 -19.58 8.89 -9.16
C HIS A 514 -18.23 8.69 -9.87
N GLY A 515 -18.21 7.85 -10.90
CA GLY A 515 -16.99 7.59 -11.71
C GLY A 515 -16.03 6.59 -11.06
N ILE A 516 -16.41 5.96 -9.96
CA ILE A 516 -15.58 4.95 -9.27
C ILE A 516 -15.69 3.62 -10.03
N GLU A 517 -14.56 3.09 -10.46
CA GLU A 517 -14.48 1.80 -11.15
C GLU A 517 -13.61 0.85 -10.32
N PRO A 518 -14.17 -0.18 -9.66
CA PRO A 518 -13.36 -1.18 -8.97
C PRO A 518 -12.48 -1.97 -9.94
N ALA A 519 -11.20 -2.12 -9.59
CA ALA A 519 -10.22 -2.83 -10.41
C ALA A 519 -9.20 -3.59 -9.52
N PRO A 520 -8.36 -4.47 -10.07
CA PRO A 520 -7.25 -5.06 -9.34
C PRO A 520 -6.35 -4.06 -8.61
N ALA A 521 -6.18 -2.84 -9.16
CA ALA A 521 -5.45 -1.73 -8.52
C ALA A 521 -6.24 -1.04 -7.38
N GLY A 522 -7.44 -1.48 -7.06
CA GLY A 522 -8.33 -0.86 -6.08
C GLY A 522 -9.36 0.07 -6.73
N ILE A 523 -9.78 1.10 -6.01
CA ILE A 523 -10.79 2.06 -6.52
C ILE A 523 -10.19 3.41 -6.90
N SER A 524 -9.01 3.77 -6.38
CA SER A 524 -8.46 5.13 -6.51
C SER A 524 -7.62 5.37 -7.76
N TYR A 525 -7.36 4.35 -8.59
CA TYR A 525 -6.49 4.47 -9.77
C TYR A 525 -7.00 5.50 -10.80
N ASN A 526 -8.31 5.73 -10.86
CA ASN A 526 -8.95 6.70 -11.77
C ASN A 526 -9.51 7.93 -11.03
N PHE A 527 -8.95 8.30 -9.88
CA PHE A 527 -9.46 9.34 -8.99
C PHE A 527 -9.75 10.68 -9.69
N ILE A 528 -8.96 11.07 -10.68
CA ILE A 528 -9.20 12.28 -11.49
C ILE A 528 -10.53 12.26 -12.26
N ARG A 529 -11.14 11.09 -12.43
CA ARG A 529 -12.42 10.88 -13.11
C ARG A 529 -13.62 10.84 -12.14
N TRP A 530 -13.36 10.87 -10.84
CA TRP A 530 -14.43 10.93 -9.86
C TRP A 530 -15.10 12.29 -9.90
N TYR A 531 -16.42 12.29 -9.83
CA TYR A 531 -17.21 13.53 -9.92
C TYR A 531 -18.44 13.47 -9.02
N VAL A 532 -18.98 14.65 -8.72
CA VAL A 532 -20.30 14.80 -8.08
C VAL A 532 -21.20 15.51 -9.06
N PRO A 533 -22.36 14.91 -9.42
CA PRO A 533 -23.37 15.55 -10.29
C PRO A 533 -23.76 16.93 -9.76
N ALA A 534 -24.06 17.87 -10.66
CA ALA A 534 -24.33 19.27 -10.29
C ALA A 534 -25.43 19.41 -9.23
N GLY A 535 -26.50 18.61 -9.32
CA GLY A 535 -27.61 18.63 -8.36
C GLY A 535 -27.29 18.03 -6.98
N GLN A 536 -26.13 17.34 -6.82
CA GLN A 536 -25.72 16.67 -5.59
C GLN A 536 -24.49 17.31 -4.93
N GLN A 537 -23.97 18.41 -5.51
CA GLN A 537 -22.81 19.14 -4.98
C GLN A 537 -23.16 19.82 -3.65
N ARG A 538 -22.27 19.67 -2.66
CA ARG A 538 -22.45 20.21 -1.30
C ARG A 538 -21.56 21.42 -1.01
N TYR A 539 -20.37 21.46 -1.58
CA TYR A 539 -19.33 22.43 -1.25
C TYR A 539 -19.17 23.46 -2.38
N THR A 540 -20.29 24.10 -2.78
CA THR A 540 -20.34 25.04 -3.90
C THR A 540 -19.73 26.42 -3.59
N THR A 541 -19.53 26.77 -2.32
CA THR A 541 -19.01 28.07 -1.86
C THR A 541 -17.50 28.27 -2.05
N PHE A 542 -16.78 27.28 -2.58
CA PHE A 542 -15.34 27.38 -2.84
C PHE A 542 -15.01 27.94 -4.25
N GLN A 543 -15.98 28.52 -4.93
CA GLN A 543 -15.82 29.10 -6.27
C GLN A 543 -15.38 30.58 -6.23
N LYS A 544 -14.47 30.98 -5.31
CA LYS A 544 -13.83 32.30 -5.42
C LYS A 544 -12.36 32.21 -5.02
#